data_c337a63f37ebfce42a4a75894d8ded45
#
_entry.id   c337a63f37ebfce42a4a75894d8ded45
#
_cell.length_a   1.000
_cell.length_b   1.000
_cell.length_c   1.000
_cell.angle_alpha   90.00
_cell.angle_beta   90.00
_cell.angle_gamma   90.00
#
_symmetry.space_group_name_H-M   'P 1'
#
loop_
_entity.id
_entity.type
_entity.pdbx_description
1 polymer ?
#
loop_
_entity_poly.entity_id
_entity_poly.type
_entity_poly.pdbx_seq_one_letter_code
_entity_poly.pdbx_strand_id
1 'polypeptide(L)'
;YSKTMIGVLWAVSVAAEIVWFFTQSRWLPKFSLSMWMFICAAAMVLRMVLTTWAADWLWALLFAQVLHALTFATQHTACIALLSHHFPGRLRGRGQALYASIGYGVPGVLGALGGGALSDALGLSSVYAVSIATAALACLCAWQCMRQHAKH
;
A
#
# COMPACT_ATOMS: atom_id res chain seq x y z
N TYR A 1 2.95 -8.56 -21.60
CA TYR A 1 2.71 -7.17 -22.04
C TYR A 1 4.00 -6.52 -22.53
N SER A 2 3.89 -5.57 -23.48
CA SER A 2 5.02 -4.79 -23.95
C SER A 2 5.52 -3.83 -22.84
N LYS A 3 6.79 -3.40 -22.92
CA LYS A 3 7.35 -2.39 -22.00
C LYS A 3 6.53 -1.09 -22.01
N THR A 4 6.01 -0.70 -23.17
CA THR A 4 5.14 0.47 -23.31
C THR A 4 3.84 0.30 -22.52
N MET A 5 3.19 -0.87 -22.59
CA MET A 5 1.97 -1.14 -21.84
C MET A 5 2.22 -1.11 -20.33
N ILE A 6 3.35 -1.65 -19.87
CA ILE A 6 3.75 -1.58 -18.44
C ILE A 6 3.90 -0.11 -18.03
N GLY A 7 4.51 0.72 -18.87
CA GLY A 7 4.62 2.17 -18.64
C GLY A 7 3.26 2.86 -18.56
N VAL A 8 2.31 2.50 -19.41
CA VAL A 8 0.94 3.05 -19.38
C VAL A 8 0.22 2.64 -18.09
N LEU A 9 0.32 1.38 -17.69
CA LEU A 9 -0.26 0.91 -16.42
C LEU A 9 0.29 1.70 -15.23
N TRP A 10 1.59 1.97 -15.24
CA TRP A 10 2.24 2.79 -14.20
C TRP A 10 1.74 4.24 -14.22
N ALA A 11 1.62 4.84 -15.39
CA ALA A 11 1.07 6.18 -15.54
C ALA A 11 -0.38 6.29 -15.03
N VAL A 12 -1.20 5.25 -15.25
CA VAL A 12 -2.58 5.18 -14.72
C VAL A 12 -2.57 5.18 -13.19
N SER A 13 -1.65 4.44 -12.55
CA SER A 13 -1.58 4.43 -11.07
C SER A 13 -1.21 5.81 -10.51
N VAL A 14 -0.23 6.49 -11.11
CA VAL A 14 0.17 7.84 -10.70
C VAL A 14 -0.96 8.86 -10.94
N ALA A 15 -1.65 8.77 -12.08
CA ALA A 15 -2.80 9.64 -12.36
C ALA A 15 -3.93 9.43 -11.31
N ALA A 16 -4.21 8.18 -10.95
CA ALA A 16 -5.19 7.86 -9.91
C ALA A 16 -4.79 8.41 -8.54
N GLU A 17 -3.50 8.35 -8.18
CA GLU A 17 -2.98 8.96 -6.94
C GLU A 17 -3.17 10.48 -6.93
N ILE A 18 -2.84 11.16 -8.03
CA ILE A 18 -2.99 12.62 -8.16
C ILE A 18 -4.46 13.00 -7.93
N VAL A 19 -5.39 12.34 -8.63
CA VAL A 19 -6.84 12.58 -8.47
C VAL A 19 -7.26 12.32 -7.02
N TRP A 20 -6.74 11.24 -6.41
CA TRP A 20 -7.05 10.90 -5.03
C TRP A 20 -6.56 11.97 -4.05
N PHE A 21 -5.33 12.45 -4.17
CA PHE A 21 -4.80 13.51 -3.31
C PHE A 21 -5.63 14.79 -3.36
N PHE A 22 -6.17 15.17 -4.53
CA PHE A 22 -7.06 16.32 -4.66
C PHE A 22 -8.45 16.10 -4.04
N THR A 23 -8.93 14.87 -3.99
CA THR A 23 -10.29 14.54 -3.56
C THR A 23 -10.37 13.96 -2.15
N GLN A 24 -9.26 13.47 -1.59
CA GLN A 24 -9.23 12.71 -0.33
C GLN A 24 -9.77 13.47 0.89
N SER A 25 -9.70 14.81 0.91
CA SER A 25 -10.25 15.62 1.98
C SER A 25 -11.77 15.42 2.17
N ARG A 26 -12.47 14.97 1.12
CA ARG A 26 -13.91 14.65 1.15
C ARG A 26 -14.19 13.27 1.75
N TRP A 27 -13.22 12.34 1.67
CA TRP A 27 -13.40 10.93 2.01
C TRP A 27 -12.77 10.59 3.35
N LEU A 28 -11.57 11.12 3.64
CA LEU A 28 -10.82 10.84 4.86
C LEU A 28 -11.63 11.04 6.15
N PRO A 29 -12.45 12.09 6.31
CA PRO A 29 -13.23 12.29 7.53
C PRO A 29 -14.35 11.26 7.75
N LYS A 30 -14.70 10.45 6.73
CA LYS A 30 -15.81 9.49 6.82
C LYS A 30 -15.51 8.27 7.68
N PHE A 31 -14.23 7.95 7.86
CA PHE A 31 -13.81 6.79 8.64
C PHE A 31 -12.65 7.17 9.57
N SER A 32 -12.50 6.40 10.65
CA SER A 32 -11.34 6.53 11.53
C SER A 32 -10.03 6.16 10.81
N LEU A 33 -8.90 6.66 11.30
CA LEU A 33 -7.59 6.34 10.72
C LEU A 33 -7.30 4.83 10.74
N SER A 34 -7.70 4.12 11.80
CA SER A 34 -7.55 2.68 11.89
C SER A 34 -8.42 1.92 10.88
N MET A 35 -9.63 2.41 10.60
CA MET A 35 -10.49 1.86 9.55
C MET A 35 -9.86 2.08 8.17
N TRP A 36 -9.30 3.27 7.90
CA TRP A 36 -8.59 3.53 6.64
C TRP A 36 -7.39 2.62 6.47
N MET A 37 -6.60 2.39 7.51
CA MET A 37 -5.48 1.45 7.45
C MET A 37 -5.94 0.03 7.10
N PHE A 38 -7.06 -0.42 7.67
CA PHE A 38 -7.64 -1.72 7.33
C PHE A 38 -8.13 -1.77 5.87
N ILE A 39 -8.86 -0.75 5.40
CA ILE A 39 -9.34 -0.66 4.01
C ILE A 39 -8.15 -0.69 3.03
N CYS A 40 -7.09 0.07 3.32
CA CYS A 40 -5.88 0.09 2.49
C CYS A 40 -5.19 -1.27 2.45
N ALA A 41 -5.07 -1.95 3.60
CA ALA A 41 -4.47 -3.28 3.67
C ALA A 41 -5.32 -4.33 2.94
N ALA A 42 -6.65 -4.29 3.06
CA ALA A 42 -7.56 -5.16 2.30
C ALA A 42 -7.47 -4.90 0.79
N ALA A 43 -7.41 -3.62 0.38
CA ALA A 43 -7.19 -3.23 -1.01
C ALA A 43 -5.84 -3.73 -1.55
N MET A 44 -4.78 -3.77 -0.71
CA MET A 44 -3.48 -4.33 -1.08
C MET A 44 -3.58 -5.84 -1.33
N VAL A 45 -4.26 -6.59 -0.47
CA VAL A 45 -4.50 -8.03 -0.71
C VAL A 45 -5.20 -8.25 -2.05
N LEU A 46 -6.31 -7.54 -2.28
CA LEU A 46 -7.05 -7.62 -3.54
C LEU A 46 -6.17 -7.28 -4.75
N ARG A 47 -5.37 -6.21 -4.64
CA ARG A 47 -4.44 -5.79 -5.70
C ARG A 47 -3.42 -6.87 -6.00
N MET A 48 -2.81 -7.49 -4.99
CA MET A 48 -1.83 -8.56 -5.19
C MET A 48 -2.48 -9.80 -5.82
N VAL A 49 -3.68 -10.17 -5.40
CA VAL A 49 -4.48 -11.25 -5.98
C VAL A 49 -4.76 -11.00 -7.47
N LEU A 50 -5.25 -9.81 -7.82
CA LEU A 50 -5.53 -9.43 -9.21
C LEU A 50 -4.28 -9.45 -10.07
N THR A 51 -3.17 -8.91 -9.57
CA THR A 51 -1.90 -8.87 -10.30
C THR A 51 -1.32 -10.27 -10.51
N THR A 52 -1.56 -11.21 -9.58
CA THR A 52 -1.03 -12.57 -9.66
C THR A 52 -1.86 -13.47 -10.58
N TRP A 53 -3.19 -13.46 -10.43
CA TRP A 53 -4.06 -14.44 -11.09
C TRP A 53 -4.91 -13.89 -12.23
N ALA A 54 -5.05 -12.57 -12.34
CA ALA A 54 -5.78 -11.94 -13.42
C ALA A 54 -4.88 -11.06 -14.32
N ALA A 55 -3.57 -11.38 -14.35
CA ALA A 55 -2.59 -10.61 -15.12
C ALA A 55 -2.87 -10.60 -16.64
N ASP A 56 -3.54 -11.62 -17.18
CA ASP A 56 -3.91 -11.70 -18.58
C ASP A 56 -5.08 -10.77 -18.94
N TRP A 57 -5.83 -10.29 -17.97
CA TRP A 57 -6.97 -9.38 -18.15
C TRP A 57 -6.54 -7.94 -17.93
N LEU A 58 -6.42 -7.19 -19.03
CA LEU A 58 -6.03 -5.78 -18.99
C LEU A 58 -6.92 -4.95 -18.03
N TRP A 59 -8.23 -5.19 -18.02
CA TRP A 59 -9.16 -4.49 -17.14
C TRP A 59 -8.92 -4.77 -15.65
N ALA A 60 -8.54 -5.99 -15.31
CA ALA A 60 -8.17 -6.33 -13.94
C ALA A 60 -6.88 -5.62 -13.52
N LEU A 61 -5.91 -5.54 -14.41
CA LEU A 61 -4.69 -4.78 -14.17
C LEU A 61 -4.96 -3.28 -14.04
N LEU A 62 -5.78 -2.69 -14.91
CA LEU A 62 -6.16 -1.28 -14.82
C LEU A 62 -6.86 -0.99 -13.48
N PHE A 63 -7.78 -1.84 -13.06
CA PHE A 63 -8.43 -1.72 -11.76
C PHE A 63 -7.42 -1.85 -10.60
N ALA A 64 -6.48 -2.79 -10.68
CA ALA A 64 -5.40 -2.93 -9.72
C ALA A 64 -4.51 -1.66 -9.65
N GLN A 65 -4.29 -0.97 -10.78
CA GLN A 65 -3.57 0.31 -10.79
C GLN A 65 -4.38 1.44 -10.14
N VAL A 66 -5.69 1.48 -10.32
CA VAL A 66 -6.55 2.45 -9.61
C VAL A 66 -6.56 2.19 -8.09
N LEU A 67 -6.59 0.93 -7.68
CA LEU A 67 -6.46 0.56 -6.26
C LEU A 67 -5.14 1.02 -5.64
N HIS A 68 -4.13 1.32 -6.46
CA HIS A 68 -2.86 1.87 -5.96
C HIS A 68 -3.05 3.20 -5.22
N ALA A 69 -4.00 4.02 -5.64
CA ALA A 69 -4.34 5.25 -4.92
C ALA A 69 -4.76 5.00 -3.45
N LEU A 70 -5.51 3.91 -3.18
CA LEU A 70 -5.83 3.51 -1.80
C LEU A 70 -4.62 2.93 -1.08
N THR A 71 -3.90 2.02 -1.73
CA THR A 71 -2.80 1.28 -1.11
C THR A 71 -1.53 2.12 -0.89
N PHE A 72 -1.43 3.27 -1.56
CA PHE A 72 -0.32 4.20 -1.41
C PHE A 72 -0.77 5.56 -0.86
N ALA A 73 -1.58 6.33 -1.61
CA ALA A 73 -1.89 7.70 -1.23
C ALA A 73 -2.70 7.79 0.07
N THR A 74 -3.76 6.98 0.22
CA THR A 74 -4.57 6.96 1.45
C THR A 74 -3.79 6.40 2.63
N GLN A 75 -3.08 5.31 2.42
CA GLN A 75 -2.22 4.69 3.44
C GLN A 75 -1.19 5.70 3.96
N HIS A 76 -0.47 6.37 3.06
CA HIS A 76 0.52 7.37 3.40
C HIS A 76 -0.10 8.51 4.22
N THR A 77 -1.23 9.07 3.75
CA THR A 77 -1.92 10.16 4.44
C THR A 77 -2.39 9.74 5.84
N ALA A 78 -2.97 8.54 5.98
CA ALA A 78 -3.39 8.01 7.27
C ALA A 78 -2.20 7.80 8.23
N CYS A 79 -1.08 7.27 7.74
CA CYS A 79 0.14 7.12 8.53
C CYS A 79 0.70 8.47 8.98
N ILE A 80 0.78 9.48 8.08
CA ILE A 80 1.25 10.83 8.44
C ILE A 80 0.34 11.49 9.46
N ALA A 81 -0.98 11.31 9.34
CA ALA A 81 -1.93 11.83 10.33
C ALA A 81 -1.72 11.17 11.70
N LEU A 82 -1.56 9.84 11.74
CA LEU A 82 -1.30 9.09 12.96
C LEU A 82 0.03 9.49 13.62
N LEU A 83 1.09 9.63 12.81
CA LEU A 83 2.40 10.11 13.28
C LEU A 83 2.32 11.51 13.86
N SER A 84 1.57 12.41 13.22
CA SER A 84 1.39 13.78 13.69
C SER A 84 0.68 13.83 15.04
N HIS A 85 -0.18 12.86 15.33
CA HIS A 85 -0.84 12.72 16.63
C HIS A 85 0.14 12.23 17.72
N HIS A 86 0.99 11.25 17.39
CA HIS A 86 1.93 10.65 18.38
C HIS A 86 3.24 11.44 18.54
N PHE A 87 3.64 12.23 17.54
CA PHE A 87 4.84 13.06 17.53
C PHE A 87 4.48 14.54 17.32
N PRO A 88 3.89 15.22 18.33
CA PRO A 88 3.46 16.60 18.17
C PRO A 88 4.63 17.59 18.14
N GLY A 89 4.40 18.77 17.58
CA GLY A 89 5.31 19.91 17.62
C GLY A 89 6.67 19.62 16.95
N ARG A 90 7.75 19.90 17.66
CA ARG A 90 9.14 19.77 17.14
C ARG A 90 9.57 18.34 16.83
N LEU A 91 8.87 17.33 17.36
CA LEU A 91 9.17 15.91 17.09
C LEU A 91 8.55 15.39 15.81
N ARG A 92 7.62 16.14 15.20
CA ARG A 92 6.89 15.71 13.99
C ARG A 92 7.83 15.34 12.84
N GLY A 93 8.83 16.16 12.57
CA GLY A 93 9.83 15.88 11.52
C GLY A 93 10.65 14.62 11.78
N ARG A 94 11.02 14.35 13.05
CA ARG A 94 11.72 13.12 13.43
C ARG A 94 10.84 11.89 13.26
N GLY A 95 9.56 11.97 13.64
CA GLY A 95 8.60 10.89 13.43
C GLY A 95 8.41 10.56 11.96
N GLN A 96 8.31 11.58 11.12
CA GLN A 96 8.21 11.40 9.66
C GLN A 96 9.48 10.82 9.05
N ALA A 97 10.66 11.23 9.50
CA ALA A 97 11.94 10.67 9.06
C ALA A 97 12.07 9.18 9.43
N LEU A 98 11.70 8.81 10.67
CA LEU A 98 11.65 7.41 11.10
C LEU A 98 10.68 6.58 10.24
N TYR A 99 9.50 7.12 9.98
CA TYR A 99 8.52 6.46 9.12
C TYR A 99 9.04 6.26 7.69
N ALA A 100 9.67 7.27 7.10
CA ALA A 100 10.26 7.15 5.78
C ALA A 100 11.38 6.09 5.74
N SER A 101 12.26 6.08 6.74
CA SER A 101 13.37 5.13 6.81
C SER A 101 12.90 3.70 7.08
N ILE A 102 12.06 3.50 8.11
CA ILE A 102 11.64 2.16 8.55
C ILE A 102 10.48 1.66 7.68
N GLY A 103 9.54 2.53 7.28
CA GLY A 103 8.35 2.15 6.54
C GLY A 103 8.57 1.98 5.03
N TYR A 104 9.55 2.66 4.45
CA TYR A 104 9.86 2.58 3.02
C TYR A 104 11.30 2.17 2.74
N GLY A 105 12.28 2.77 3.41
CA GLY A 105 13.69 2.52 3.15
C GLY A 105 14.08 1.06 3.40
N VAL A 106 13.90 0.59 4.63
CA VAL A 106 14.23 -0.80 5.00
C VAL A 106 13.43 -1.83 4.18
N PRO A 107 12.08 -1.75 4.10
CA PRO A 107 11.32 -2.67 3.28
C PRO A 107 11.65 -2.60 1.79
N GLY A 108 11.99 -1.41 1.27
CA GLY A 108 12.43 -1.24 -0.12
C GLY A 108 13.70 -2.01 -0.43
N VAL A 109 14.71 -1.91 0.43
CA VAL A 109 15.98 -2.65 0.29
C VAL A 109 15.75 -4.15 0.45
N LEU A 110 15.04 -4.57 1.50
CA LEU A 110 14.74 -6.00 1.73
C LEU A 110 13.89 -6.58 0.61
N GLY A 111 12.91 -5.84 0.10
CA GLY A 111 12.06 -6.24 -1.01
C GLY A 111 12.84 -6.37 -2.32
N ALA A 112 13.73 -5.43 -2.63
CA ALA A 112 14.55 -5.49 -3.83
C ALA A 112 15.56 -6.65 -3.80
N LEU A 113 16.33 -6.78 -2.72
CA LEU A 113 17.34 -7.84 -2.59
C LEU A 113 16.70 -9.21 -2.39
N GLY A 114 15.75 -9.32 -1.47
CA GLY A 114 15.06 -10.57 -1.16
C GLY A 114 14.16 -11.02 -2.31
N GLY A 115 13.44 -10.10 -2.94
CA GLY A 115 12.60 -10.38 -4.11
C GLY A 115 13.42 -10.83 -5.33
N GLY A 116 14.57 -10.19 -5.57
CA GLY A 116 15.52 -10.61 -6.61
C GLY A 116 16.02 -12.02 -6.35
N ALA A 117 16.61 -12.28 -5.19
CA ALA A 117 17.12 -13.61 -4.82
C ALA A 117 16.03 -14.72 -4.86
N LEU A 118 14.81 -14.39 -4.40
CA LEU A 118 13.69 -15.31 -4.43
C LEU A 118 13.23 -15.61 -5.87
N SER A 119 13.20 -14.59 -6.72
CA SER A 119 12.88 -14.73 -8.15
C SER A 119 13.90 -15.60 -8.88
N ASP A 120 15.19 -15.42 -8.59
CA ASP A 120 16.28 -16.20 -9.20
C ASP A 120 16.25 -17.66 -8.74
N ALA A 121 15.94 -17.92 -7.46
CA ALA A 121 15.94 -19.26 -6.89
C ALA A 121 14.66 -20.06 -7.19
N LEU A 122 13.48 -19.45 -7.13
CA LEU A 122 12.17 -20.11 -7.15
C LEU A 122 11.21 -19.57 -8.23
N GLY A 123 11.67 -18.60 -9.02
CA GLY A 123 10.88 -17.96 -10.05
C GLY A 123 9.99 -16.82 -9.56
N LEU A 124 9.47 -16.02 -10.48
CA LEU A 124 8.70 -14.81 -10.21
C LEU A 124 7.40 -15.07 -9.43
N SER A 125 6.79 -16.23 -9.61
CA SER A 125 5.56 -16.64 -8.90
C SER A 125 5.73 -16.68 -7.38
N SER A 126 6.92 -17.04 -6.90
CA SER A 126 7.23 -17.07 -5.47
C SER A 126 7.25 -15.67 -4.85
N VAL A 127 7.71 -14.68 -5.59
CA VAL A 127 7.70 -13.26 -5.15
C VAL A 127 6.26 -12.78 -4.95
N TYR A 128 5.36 -13.12 -5.87
CA TYR A 128 3.94 -12.79 -5.73
C TYR A 128 3.28 -13.53 -4.56
N ALA A 129 3.61 -14.80 -4.34
CA ALA A 129 3.10 -15.57 -3.21
C ALA A 129 3.51 -14.93 -1.86
N VAL A 130 4.78 -14.54 -1.72
CA VAL A 130 5.27 -13.83 -0.52
C VAL A 130 4.61 -12.46 -0.40
N SER A 131 4.39 -11.74 -1.50
CA SER A 131 3.70 -10.43 -1.49
C SER A 131 2.24 -10.54 -1.02
N ILE A 132 1.53 -11.60 -1.42
CA ILE A 132 0.16 -11.88 -0.93
C ILE A 132 0.18 -12.23 0.55
N ALA A 133 1.11 -13.08 0.99
CA ALA A 133 1.21 -13.48 2.40
C ALA A 133 1.52 -12.27 3.31
N THR A 134 2.45 -11.41 2.91
CA THR A 134 2.78 -10.18 3.66
C THR A 134 1.63 -9.19 3.67
N ALA A 135 0.90 -9.01 2.55
CA ALA A 135 -0.28 -8.16 2.49
C ALA A 135 -1.41 -8.71 3.38
N ALA A 136 -1.63 -10.03 3.40
CA ALA A 136 -2.61 -10.67 4.28
C ALA A 136 -2.25 -10.48 5.76
N LEU A 137 -0.98 -10.64 6.13
CA LEU A 137 -0.50 -10.40 7.49
C LEU A 137 -0.72 -8.93 7.89
N ALA A 138 -0.38 -7.97 7.01
CA ALA A 138 -0.63 -6.55 7.25
C ALA A 138 -2.14 -6.26 7.45
N CYS A 139 -3.00 -6.91 6.65
CA CYS A 139 -4.45 -6.78 6.77
C CYS A 139 -4.96 -7.32 8.13
N LEU A 140 -4.46 -8.46 8.59
CA LEU A 140 -4.79 -9.02 9.90
C LEU A 140 -4.35 -8.09 11.04
N CYS A 141 -3.14 -7.54 10.98
CA CYS A 141 -2.65 -6.57 11.96
C CYS A 141 -3.51 -5.30 11.99
N ALA A 142 -3.85 -4.76 10.82
CA ALA A 142 -4.70 -3.58 10.71
C ALA A 142 -6.13 -3.84 11.26
N TRP A 143 -6.68 -5.01 10.99
CA TRP A 143 -7.98 -5.44 11.54
C TRP A 143 -7.95 -5.55 13.07
N GLN A 144 -6.91 -6.15 13.65
CA GLN A 144 -6.75 -6.23 15.10
C GLN A 144 -6.64 -4.83 15.73
N CYS A 145 -5.83 -3.95 15.14
CA CYS A 145 -5.68 -2.56 15.57
C CYS A 145 -7.03 -1.82 15.54
N MET A 146 -7.77 -1.95 14.45
CA MET A 146 -9.11 -1.35 14.30
C MET A 146 -10.07 -1.84 15.40
N ARG A 147 -10.08 -3.16 15.71
CA ARG A 147 -10.93 -3.74 16.75
C ARG A 147 -10.59 -3.24 18.15
N GLN A 148 -9.32 -3.00 18.42
CA GLN A 148 -8.89 -2.46 19.71
C GLN A 148 -9.34 -1.00 19.89
N HIS A 149 -9.22 -0.18 18.86
CA HIS A 149 -9.69 1.22 18.91
C HIS A 149 -11.21 1.38 18.94
N ALA A 150 -11.97 0.38 18.48
CA ALA A 150 -13.43 0.39 18.56
C ALA A 150 -13.97 0.05 19.96
N LYS A 151 -13.12 -0.42 20.88
CA LYS A 151 -13.50 -0.79 22.26
C LYS A 151 -13.24 0.32 23.29
N HIS A 152 -12.56 1.37 22.86
CA HIS A 152 -12.26 2.58 23.66
C HIS A 152 -12.95 3.80 23.06
#